data_b8dbd11b86ffcd7a5d618e4ade39e3e3
#
_entry.id   b8dbd11b86ffcd7a5d618e4ade39e3e3
#
_cell.length_a   1.000
_cell.length_b   1.000
_cell.length_c   1.000
_cell.angle_alpha   90.00
_cell.angle_beta   90.00
_cell.angle_gamma   90.00
#
_symmetry.space_group_name_H-M   'P 1'
#
loop_
_entity.id
_entity.type
_entity.pdbx_description
1 polymer ?
#
loop_
_entity_poly.entity_id
_entity_poly.type
_entity_poly.pdbx_seq_one_letter_code
_entity_poly.pdbx_strand_id
1 'polypeptide(L)'
;MKSEASDGRSYWERHAKNYDRSMKLLGGPIPRMVKLAAEAVAGAPRVLEVAAGTGLVTGALARAAQEVIATDYAAAMVTALEERVRDAGLTNVRCEQADLYSLRFERGAFDAVVAANVLHLVPDLPGALTALQRVLKPGGHLIVPTYCHDESAFSWAMSRVLALTGFPGHRRFTARSLREALESAGLTVLRAEVLPGAIPIGYVEGRFLA
;
A
#
# COMPACT_ATOMS: atom_id res chain seq x y z
N MET A 1 19.71 -13.97 2.03
CA MET A 1 18.55 -13.30 1.42
C MET A 1 17.19 -13.99 1.63
N LYS A 2 17.10 -15.30 1.92
CA LYS A 2 15.80 -15.99 2.21
C LYS A 2 15.26 -15.78 3.64
N SER A 3 16.06 -15.35 4.62
CA SER A 3 15.64 -15.24 6.03
C SER A 3 14.81 -13.98 6.35
N GLU A 4 15.10 -12.82 5.74
CA GLU A 4 14.42 -11.56 6.05
C GLU A 4 12.99 -11.49 5.49
N ALA A 5 12.77 -12.02 4.26
CA ALA A 5 11.43 -12.10 3.67
C ALA A 5 10.51 -13.07 4.43
N SER A 6 11.09 -14.13 5.03
CA SER A 6 10.33 -15.08 5.86
C SER A 6 9.91 -14.46 7.20
N ASP A 7 10.71 -13.56 7.75
CA ASP A 7 10.46 -12.93 9.04
C ASP A 7 9.32 -11.90 8.96
N GLY A 8 9.30 -11.08 7.91
CA GLY A 8 8.20 -10.14 7.64
C GLY A 8 6.85 -10.82 7.45
N ARG A 9 6.80 -11.93 6.68
CA ARG A 9 5.57 -12.70 6.49
C ARG A 9 5.04 -13.26 7.80
N SER A 10 5.91 -13.86 8.62
CA SER A 10 5.57 -14.41 9.93
C SER A 10 5.02 -13.36 10.89
N TYR A 11 5.51 -12.12 10.79
CA TYR A 11 4.97 -11.00 11.56
C TYR A 11 3.50 -10.74 11.19
N TRP A 12 3.19 -10.60 9.92
CA TRP A 12 1.84 -10.29 9.44
C TRP A 12 0.85 -11.43 9.67
N GLU A 13 1.28 -12.70 9.51
CA GLU A 13 0.47 -13.88 9.84
C GLU A 13 -0.01 -13.84 11.32
N ARG A 14 0.85 -13.42 12.24
CA ARG A 14 0.52 -13.35 13.68
C ARG A 14 -0.34 -12.12 14.03
N HIS A 15 -0.21 -11.03 13.30
CA HIS A 15 -0.82 -9.75 13.67
C HIS A 15 -2.11 -9.44 12.92
N ALA A 16 -2.53 -10.24 11.94
CA ALA A 16 -3.74 -10.02 11.13
C ALA A 16 -4.99 -9.73 11.99
N LYS A 17 -5.23 -10.53 13.02
CA LYS A 17 -6.42 -10.40 13.90
C LYS A 17 -6.50 -9.09 14.68
N ASN A 18 -5.36 -8.48 14.99
CA ASN A 18 -5.28 -7.27 15.81
C ASN A 18 -4.96 -6.02 14.99
N TYR A 19 -4.66 -6.17 13.71
CA TYR A 19 -4.20 -5.10 12.84
C TYR A 19 -5.18 -3.93 12.79
N ASP A 20 -6.44 -4.20 12.55
CA ASP A 20 -7.48 -3.18 12.46
C ASP A 20 -7.68 -2.40 13.76
N ARG A 21 -7.59 -3.09 14.91
CA ARG A 21 -7.69 -2.44 16.22
C ARG A 21 -6.53 -1.47 16.43
N SER A 22 -5.32 -1.89 16.05
CA SER A 22 -4.11 -1.06 16.13
C SER A 22 -4.22 0.15 15.20
N MET A 23 -4.72 -0.02 13.98
CA MET A 23 -4.91 1.08 13.02
C MET A 23 -5.98 2.07 13.48
N LYS A 24 -7.09 1.59 14.07
CA LYS A 24 -8.13 2.47 14.64
C LYS A 24 -7.60 3.28 15.83
N LEU A 25 -6.76 2.69 16.67
CA LEU A 25 -6.17 3.37 17.83
C LEU A 25 -5.16 4.46 17.42
N LEU A 26 -4.41 4.23 16.34
CA LEU A 26 -3.48 5.23 15.79
C LEU A 26 -4.21 6.42 15.16
N GLY A 27 -5.48 6.26 14.78
CA GLY A 27 -6.32 7.34 14.25
C GLY A 27 -5.68 8.11 13.08
N GLY A 28 -5.98 9.40 12.98
CA GLY A 28 -5.21 10.36 12.19
C GLY A 28 -5.44 10.27 10.67
N PRO A 29 -4.40 10.05 9.85
CA PRO A 29 -4.45 10.31 8.40
C PRO A 29 -5.22 9.27 7.57
N ILE A 30 -5.57 8.11 8.14
CA ILE A 30 -6.16 6.98 7.41
C ILE A 30 -7.46 7.35 6.66
N PRO A 31 -8.47 8.01 7.26
CA PRO A 31 -9.71 8.31 6.52
C PRO A 31 -9.46 9.23 5.32
N ARG A 32 -8.56 10.20 5.45
CA ARG A 32 -8.18 11.10 4.36
C ARG A 32 -7.42 10.34 3.26
N MET A 33 -6.47 9.50 3.65
CA MET A 33 -5.73 8.62 2.73
C MET A 33 -6.66 7.74 1.91
N VAL A 34 -7.61 7.05 2.57
CA VAL A 34 -8.59 6.18 1.92
C VAL A 34 -9.46 6.95 0.93
N LYS A 35 -9.92 8.16 1.32
CA LYS A 35 -10.69 9.04 0.45
C LYS A 35 -9.90 9.42 -0.80
N LEU A 36 -8.65 9.88 -0.64
CA LEU A 36 -7.80 10.27 -1.76
C LEU A 36 -7.51 9.10 -2.70
N ALA A 37 -7.22 7.92 -2.17
CA ALA A 37 -6.98 6.72 -3.00
C ALA A 37 -8.24 6.35 -3.80
N ALA A 38 -9.43 6.45 -3.23
CA ALA A 38 -10.69 6.20 -3.93
C ALA A 38 -10.95 7.25 -5.03
N GLU A 39 -10.68 8.54 -4.74
CA GLU A 39 -10.80 9.62 -5.73
C GLU A 39 -9.86 9.38 -6.92
N ALA A 40 -8.62 8.94 -6.66
CA ALA A 40 -7.60 8.71 -7.69
C ALA A 40 -7.93 7.54 -8.64
N VAL A 41 -8.74 6.57 -8.19
CA VAL A 41 -9.16 5.43 -9.02
C VAL A 41 -10.61 5.53 -9.52
N ALA A 42 -11.27 6.67 -9.32
CA ALA A 42 -12.67 6.84 -9.67
C ALA A 42 -12.93 6.54 -11.15
N GLY A 43 -13.86 5.61 -11.42
CA GLY A 43 -14.22 5.16 -12.76
C GLY A 43 -13.18 4.26 -13.45
N ALA A 44 -12.05 3.95 -12.81
CA ALA A 44 -11.04 3.08 -13.39
C ALA A 44 -11.62 1.68 -13.70
N PRO A 45 -11.44 1.14 -14.91
CA PRO A 45 -11.92 -0.18 -15.27
C PRO A 45 -11.33 -1.28 -14.40
N ARG A 46 -10.01 -1.25 -14.15
CA ARG A 46 -9.32 -2.34 -13.43
C ARG A 46 -8.21 -1.82 -12.53
N VAL A 47 -8.36 -2.05 -11.24
CA VAL A 47 -7.44 -1.59 -10.19
C VAL A 47 -6.77 -2.79 -9.51
N LEU A 48 -5.46 -2.69 -9.30
CA LEU A 48 -4.72 -3.61 -8.44
C LEU A 48 -4.41 -2.91 -7.11
N GLU A 49 -4.76 -3.54 -6.01
CA GLU A 49 -4.29 -3.18 -4.68
C GLU A 49 -3.25 -4.22 -4.25
N VAL A 50 -2.02 -3.78 -3.99
CA VAL A 50 -0.95 -4.65 -3.47
C VAL A 50 -0.77 -4.44 -1.97
N ALA A 51 -0.44 -5.52 -1.25
CA ALA A 51 -0.33 -5.52 0.20
C ALA A 51 -1.60 -4.95 0.87
N ALA A 52 -2.76 -5.42 0.43
CA ALA A 52 -4.08 -4.94 0.87
C ALA A 52 -4.32 -5.18 2.37
N GLY A 53 -3.54 -6.05 3.00
CA GLY A 53 -3.71 -6.43 4.40
C GLY A 53 -5.11 -6.98 4.66
N THR A 54 -5.77 -6.47 5.67
CA THR A 54 -7.16 -6.82 6.02
C THR A 54 -8.21 -6.06 5.20
N GLY A 55 -7.84 -5.32 4.16
CA GLY A 55 -8.78 -4.59 3.29
C GLY A 55 -9.20 -3.20 3.77
N LEU A 56 -8.30 -2.49 4.45
CA LEU A 56 -8.59 -1.15 4.98
C LEU A 56 -8.96 -0.15 3.87
N VAL A 57 -8.34 -0.25 2.71
CA VAL A 57 -8.55 0.63 1.55
C VAL A 57 -9.49 -0.02 0.53
N THR A 58 -9.45 -1.33 0.39
CA THR A 58 -10.15 -2.15 -0.60
C THR A 58 -11.62 -1.76 -0.77
N GLY A 59 -12.36 -1.62 0.34
CA GLY A 59 -13.79 -1.30 0.27
C GLY A 59 -14.09 0.09 -0.33
N ALA A 60 -13.18 1.04 -0.19
CA ALA A 60 -13.34 2.35 -0.82
C ALA A 60 -12.97 2.31 -2.31
N LEU A 61 -11.93 1.56 -2.67
CA LEU A 61 -11.55 1.33 -4.06
C LEU A 61 -12.67 0.62 -4.82
N ALA A 62 -13.27 -0.41 -4.23
CA ALA A 62 -14.38 -1.18 -4.83
C ALA A 62 -15.60 -0.33 -5.16
N ARG A 63 -15.91 0.68 -4.33
CA ARG A 63 -16.98 1.62 -4.59
C ARG A 63 -16.67 2.67 -5.67
N ALA A 64 -15.38 2.86 -5.96
CA ALA A 64 -14.91 3.88 -6.89
C ALA A 64 -14.57 3.31 -8.28
N ALA A 65 -14.10 2.07 -8.36
CA ALA A 65 -13.65 1.40 -9.58
C ALA A 65 -14.64 0.31 -10.05
N GLN A 66 -14.46 -0.16 -11.30
CA GLN A 66 -15.33 -1.22 -11.84
C GLN A 66 -14.91 -2.62 -11.35
N GLU A 67 -13.60 -2.91 -11.30
CA GLU A 67 -13.02 -4.16 -10.78
C GLU A 67 -11.82 -3.83 -9.90
N VAL A 68 -11.70 -4.51 -8.75
CA VAL A 68 -10.53 -4.44 -7.88
C VAL A 68 -9.97 -5.85 -7.68
N ILE A 69 -8.67 -6.01 -7.95
CA ILE A 69 -7.93 -7.19 -7.53
C ILE A 69 -7.08 -6.76 -6.33
N ALA A 70 -7.36 -7.33 -5.17
CA ALA A 70 -6.67 -7.03 -3.92
C ALA A 70 -5.76 -8.17 -3.53
N THR A 71 -4.46 -7.88 -3.37
CA THR A 71 -3.45 -8.93 -3.12
C THR A 71 -2.70 -8.67 -1.83
N ASP A 72 -2.38 -9.75 -1.11
CA ASP A 72 -1.42 -9.72 0.01
C ASP A 72 -0.56 -10.98 -0.02
N TYR A 73 0.66 -10.92 0.53
CA TYR A 73 1.57 -12.07 0.53
C TYR A 73 1.35 -12.99 1.74
N ALA A 74 0.71 -12.51 2.82
CA ALA A 74 0.38 -13.25 4.03
C ALA A 74 -1.02 -13.89 3.90
N ALA A 75 -1.11 -15.21 4.01
CA ALA A 75 -2.38 -15.92 3.85
C ALA A 75 -3.42 -15.50 4.89
N ALA A 76 -3.01 -15.23 6.13
CA ALA A 76 -3.92 -14.75 7.19
C ALA A 76 -4.51 -13.37 6.87
N MET A 77 -3.76 -12.49 6.18
CA MET A 77 -4.27 -11.20 5.69
C MET A 77 -5.31 -11.41 4.59
N VAL A 78 -5.02 -12.30 3.63
CA VAL A 78 -5.97 -12.62 2.54
C VAL A 78 -7.27 -13.18 3.09
N THR A 79 -7.22 -14.09 4.07
CA THR A 79 -8.42 -14.62 4.74
C THR A 79 -9.25 -13.51 5.39
N ALA A 80 -8.62 -12.60 6.13
CA ALA A 80 -9.32 -11.47 6.75
C ALA A 80 -9.89 -10.48 5.71
N LEU A 81 -9.18 -10.29 4.59
CA LEU A 81 -9.63 -9.50 3.45
C LEU A 81 -10.87 -10.10 2.80
N GLU A 82 -10.87 -11.41 2.53
CA GLU A 82 -12.02 -12.15 1.96
C GLU A 82 -13.25 -12.07 2.85
N GLU A 83 -13.06 -12.25 4.16
CA GLU A 83 -14.14 -12.08 5.15
C GLU A 83 -14.73 -10.68 5.07
N ARG A 84 -13.91 -9.65 5.08
CA ARG A 84 -14.36 -8.26 4.98
C ARG A 84 -15.09 -7.95 3.66
N VAL A 85 -14.56 -8.43 2.53
CA VAL A 85 -15.18 -8.25 1.20
C VAL A 85 -16.56 -8.90 1.16
N ARG A 86 -16.68 -10.13 1.66
CA ARG A 86 -17.94 -10.87 1.77
C ARG A 86 -18.93 -10.15 2.69
N ASP A 87 -18.51 -9.75 3.89
CA ASP A 87 -19.38 -9.12 4.89
C ASP A 87 -19.87 -7.72 4.43
N ALA A 88 -19.08 -7.04 3.59
CA ALA A 88 -19.44 -5.79 2.97
C ALA A 88 -20.26 -5.94 1.68
N GLY A 89 -20.53 -7.17 1.21
CA GLY A 89 -21.29 -7.46 0.00
C GLY A 89 -20.63 -6.94 -1.29
N LEU A 90 -19.30 -6.87 -1.33
CA LEU A 90 -18.55 -6.34 -2.48
C LEU A 90 -18.40 -7.44 -3.54
N THR A 91 -19.08 -7.30 -4.66
CA THR A 91 -19.12 -8.31 -5.74
C THR A 91 -18.09 -8.06 -6.83
N ASN A 92 -17.44 -6.89 -6.84
CA ASN A 92 -16.44 -6.47 -7.82
C ASN A 92 -14.99 -6.53 -7.27
N VAL A 93 -14.78 -7.26 -6.17
CA VAL A 93 -13.45 -7.46 -5.58
C VAL A 93 -13.05 -8.92 -5.69
N ARG A 94 -11.82 -9.17 -6.16
CA ARG A 94 -11.18 -10.48 -6.14
C ARG A 94 -9.96 -10.42 -5.23
N CYS A 95 -9.89 -11.33 -4.26
CA CYS A 95 -8.78 -11.43 -3.32
C CYS A 95 -7.82 -12.53 -3.76
N GLU A 96 -6.51 -12.25 -3.75
CA GLU A 96 -5.49 -13.22 -4.14
C GLU A 96 -4.27 -13.16 -3.22
N GLN A 97 -3.69 -14.33 -2.94
CA GLN A 97 -2.37 -14.35 -2.31
C GLN A 97 -1.29 -14.13 -3.37
N ALA A 98 -0.56 -13.02 -3.27
CA ALA A 98 0.54 -12.71 -4.18
C ALA A 98 1.66 -11.93 -3.49
N ASP A 99 2.89 -12.21 -3.92
CA ASP A 99 4.07 -11.42 -3.56
C ASP A 99 4.22 -10.28 -4.56
N LEU A 100 4.40 -9.06 -4.05
CA LEU A 100 4.58 -7.84 -4.84
C LEU A 100 5.72 -7.96 -5.86
N TYR A 101 6.77 -8.71 -5.54
CA TYR A 101 7.90 -8.92 -6.46
C TYR A 101 7.63 -9.95 -7.56
N SER A 102 6.59 -10.77 -7.42
CA SER A 102 6.27 -11.87 -8.34
C SER A 102 4.80 -11.89 -8.77
N LEU A 103 4.23 -10.71 -9.04
CA LEU A 103 2.87 -10.56 -9.53
C LEU A 103 2.66 -11.34 -10.84
N ARG A 104 1.69 -12.28 -10.86
CA ARG A 104 1.39 -13.15 -11.99
C ARG A 104 0.35 -12.54 -12.94
N PHE A 105 0.41 -11.23 -13.14
CA PHE A 105 -0.43 -10.51 -14.08
C PHE A 105 0.37 -10.16 -15.34
N GLU A 106 -0.33 -10.02 -16.45
CA GLU A 106 0.26 -9.55 -17.70
C GLU A 106 0.79 -8.12 -17.57
N ARG A 107 1.73 -7.76 -18.43
CA ARG A 107 2.20 -6.37 -18.58
C ARG A 107 1.02 -5.49 -18.97
N GLY A 108 0.86 -4.35 -18.30
CA GLY A 108 -0.20 -3.40 -18.63
C GLY A 108 -1.62 -3.90 -18.35
N ALA A 109 -1.79 -4.79 -17.37
CA ALA A 109 -3.10 -5.35 -17.04
C ALA A 109 -4.03 -4.38 -16.30
N PHE A 110 -3.48 -3.33 -15.66
CA PHE A 110 -4.23 -2.45 -14.76
C PHE A 110 -4.20 -0.99 -15.18
N ASP A 111 -5.35 -0.32 -15.02
CA ASP A 111 -5.50 1.12 -15.24
C ASP A 111 -4.92 1.92 -14.07
N ALA A 112 -5.00 1.36 -12.86
CA ALA A 112 -4.40 1.93 -11.66
C ALA A 112 -3.84 0.85 -10.73
N VAL A 113 -2.78 1.19 -9.99
CA VAL A 113 -2.21 0.36 -8.92
C VAL A 113 -2.14 1.19 -7.63
N VAL A 114 -2.64 0.62 -6.54
CA VAL A 114 -2.59 1.20 -5.21
C VAL A 114 -1.63 0.38 -4.33
N ALA A 115 -0.61 1.04 -3.80
CA ALA A 115 0.41 0.46 -2.92
C ALA A 115 0.39 1.20 -1.57
N ALA A 116 -0.67 0.97 -0.77
CA ALA A 116 -0.90 1.70 0.45
C ALA A 116 -0.10 1.14 1.63
N ASN A 117 0.71 1.99 2.27
CA ASN A 117 1.49 1.66 3.46
C ASN A 117 2.38 0.42 3.33
N VAL A 118 2.96 0.20 2.15
CA VAL A 118 3.82 -0.96 1.88
C VAL A 118 5.26 -0.59 1.55
N LEU A 119 5.54 0.54 0.88
CA LEU A 119 6.89 0.83 0.39
C LEU A 119 7.94 1.03 1.50
N HIS A 120 7.55 1.38 2.72
CA HIS A 120 8.46 1.42 3.87
C HIS A 120 8.82 0.01 4.40
N LEU A 121 8.08 -1.03 3.98
CA LEU A 121 8.26 -2.42 4.40
C LEU A 121 9.05 -3.25 3.39
N VAL A 122 9.24 -2.76 2.15
CA VAL A 122 9.91 -3.54 1.11
C VAL A 122 11.44 -3.46 1.23
N PRO A 123 12.17 -4.59 1.21
CA PRO A 123 13.63 -4.58 1.27
C PRO A 123 14.27 -4.03 -0.01
N ASP A 124 13.71 -4.31 -1.17
CA ASP A 124 14.16 -3.83 -2.48
C ASP A 124 13.13 -2.88 -3.09
N LEU A 125 13.30 -1.57 -2.89
CA LEU A 125 12.39 -0.55 -3.43
C LEU A 125 12.43 -0.45 -4.96
N PRO A 126 13.60 -0.44 -5.64
CA PRO A 126 13.66 -0.44 -7.10
C PRO A 126 12.95 -1.65 -7.72
N GLY A 127 13.18 -2.85 -7.19
CA GLY A 127 12.50 -4.06 -7.65
C GLY A 127 11.00 -4.00 -7.46
N ALA A 128 10.53 -3.49 -6.31
CA ALA A 128 9.11 -3.28 -6.05
C ALA A 128 8.47 -2.32 -7.07
N LEU A 129 9.09 -1.16 -7.31
CA LEU A 129 8.59 -0.16 -8.26
C LEU A 129 8.58 -0.71 -9.70
N THR A 130 9.60 -1.47 -10.10
CA THR A 130 9.66 -2.16 -11.39
C THR A 130 8.51 -3.15 -11.55
N ALA A 131 8.18 -3.92 -10.51
CA ALA A 131 7.06 -4.87 -10.55
C ALA A 131 5.71 -4.15 -10.69
N LEU A 132 5.51 -3.04 -9.98
CA LEU A 132 4.29 -2.22 -10.06
C LEU A 132 4.16 -1.56 -11.45
N GLN A 133 5.24 -0.97 -11.96
CA GLN A 133 5.27 -0.38 -13.30
C GLN A 133 4.94 -1.40 -14.39
N ARG A 134 5.46 -2.62 -14.29
CA ARG A 134 5.23 -3.69 -15.27
C ARG A 134 3.75 -3.99 -15.47
N VAL A 135 2.97 -4.01 -14.41
CA VAL A 135 1.54 -4.36 -14.46
C VAL A 135 0.63 -3.21 -14.78
N LEU A 136 1.11 -1.96 -14.67
CA LEU A 136 0.39 -0.76 -15.10
C LEU A 136 0.36 -0.63 -16.61
N LYS A 137 -0.78 -0.19 -17.15
CA LYS A 137 -0.89 0.29 -18.53
C LYS A 137 0.02 1.50 -18.76
N PRO A 138 0.48 1.74 -19.98
CA PRO A 138 1.10 3.02 -20.32
C PRO A 138 0.19 4.18 -19.91
N GLY A 139 0.73 5.14 -19.14
CA GLY A 139 -0.07 6.24 -18.58
C GLY A 139 -1.02 5.85 -17.44
N GLY A 140 -0.99 4.61 -16.96
CA GLY A 140 -1.75 4.15 -15.80
C GLY A 140 -1.33 4.84 -14.51
N HIS A 141 -2.23 4.87 -13.53
CA HIS A 141 -2.10 5.63 -12.30
C HIS A 141 -1.46 4.79 -11.20
N LEU A 142 -0.37 5.26 -10.60
CA LEU A 142 0.22 4.69 -9.40
C LEU A 142 -0.10 5.56 -8.19
N ILE A 143 -0.68 4.98 -7.15
CA ILE A 143 -1.09 5.65 -5.92
C ILE A 143 -0.32 5.03 -4.75
N VAL A 144 0.48 5.85 -4.05
CA VAL A 144 1.45 5.39 -3.04
C VAL A 144 1.33 6.23 -1.76
N PRO A 145 0.30 6.02 -0.93
CA PRO A 145 0.34 6.53 0.43
C PRO A 145 1.29 5.68 1.28
N THR A 146 2.20 6.33 2.00
CA THR A 146 3.25 5.61 2.77
C THR A 146 3.52 6.34 4.08
N TYR A 147 3.63 5.60 5.18
CA TYR A 147 4.03 6.16 6.46
C TYR A 147 5.42 6.79 6.40
N CYS A 148 5.52 8.05 6.84
CA CYS A 148 6.74 8.84 6.88
C CYS A 148 7.28 8.91 8.32
N HIS A 149 8.10 7.93 8.67
CA HIS A 149 8.60 7.75 10.03
C HIS A 149 9.60 8.83 10.45
N ASP A 150 10.27 9.49 9.52
CA ASP A 150 11.29 10.52 9.77
C ASP A 150 10.80 11.94 9.43
N GLU A 151 9.47 12.14 9.33
CA GLU A 151 8.89 13.45 9.00
C GLU A 151 9.04 14.47 10.14
N SER A 152 9.07 14.01 11.40
CA SER A 152 9.22 14.85 12.57
C SER A 152 9.99 14.13 13.68
N ALA A 153 10.53 14.89 14.65
CA ALA A 153 11.18 14.32 15.82
C ALA A 153 10.24 13.39 16.62
N PHE A 154 8.93 13.70 16.66
CA PHE A 154 7.94 12.86 17.31
C PHE A 154 7.71 11.56 16.57
N SER A 155 7.49 11.60 15.24
CA SER A 155 7.31 10.38 14.42
C SER A 155 8.56 9.51 14.42
N TRP A 156 9.75 10.12 14.44
CA TRP A 156 11.03 9.42 14.59
C TRP A 156 11.09 8.66 15.93
N ALA A 157 10.78 9.32 17.06
CA ALA A 157 10.80 8.68 18.37
C ALA A 157 9.77 7.55 18.45
N MET A 158 8.53 7.78 17.99
CA MET A 158 7.47 6.77 17.92
C MET A 158 7.90 5.54 17.08
N SER A 159 8.54 5.78 15.95
CA SER A 159 9.06 4.73 15.07
C SER A 159 10.14 3.87 15.75
N ARG A 160 10.97 4.47 16.60
CA ARG A 160 11.97 3.72 17.39
C ARG A 160 11.31 2.80 18.42
N VAL A 161 10.25 3.27 19.07
CA VAL A 161 9.46 2.43 19.99
C VAL A 161 8.78 1.28 19.23
N LEU A 162 8.20 1.55 18.06
CA LEU A 162 7.56 0.54 17.22
C LEU A 162 8.57 -0.53 16.76
N ALA A 163 9.81 -0.15 16.45
CA ALA A 163 10.85 -1.09 16.07
C ALA A 163 11.17 -2.13 17.17
N LEU A 164 10.97 -1.79 18.45
CA LEU A 164 11.15 -2.73 19.56
C LEU A 164 10.10 -3.85 19.59
N THR A 165 8.99 -3.70 18.89
CA THR A 165 7.93 -4.72 18.75
C THR A 165 8.20 -5.73 17.63
N GLY A 166 9.35 -5.65 16.95
CA GLY A 166 9.68 -6.49 15.80
C GLY A 166 8.97 -6.07 14.51
N PHE A 167 8.46 -4.83 14.44
CA PHE A 167 7.83 -4.30 13.22
C PHE A 167 8.83 -4.32 12.04
N PRO A 168 8.47 -4.91 10.88
CA PRO A 168 9.40 -5.17 9.77
C PRO A 168 9.61 -3.93 8.88
N GLY A 169 9.91 -2.78 9.47
CA GLY A 169 10.18 -1.55 8.72
C GLY A 169 11.60 -1.53 8.18
N HIS A 170 11.77 -1.59 6.85
CA HIS A 170 13.08 -1.53 6.19
C HIS A 170 13.52 -0.09 5.86
N ARG A 171 12.56 0.84 5.69
CA ARG A 171 12.84 2.22 5.29
C ARG A 171 12.09 3.21 6.15
N ARG A 172 12.71 4.35 6.34
CA ARG A 172 12.11 5.49 7.01
C ARG A 172 12.08 6.64 6.01
N PHE A 173 10.89 6.93 5.52
CA PHE A 173 10.69 8.04 4.61
C PHE A 173 10.37 9.33 5.38
N THR A 174 10.76 10.45 4.79
CA THR A 174 10.03 11.72 4.85
C THR A 174 9.13 11.79 3.61
N ALA A 175 8.13 12.66 3.59
CA ALA A 175 7.29 12.88 2.40
C ALA A 175 8.14 13.31 1.19
N ARG A 176 9.16 14.12 1.45
CA ARG A 176 10.13 14.56 0.44
C ARG A 176 10.93 13.39 -0.13
N SER A 177 11.56 12.57 0.73
CA SER A 177 12.38 11.44 0.25
C SER A 177 11.56 10.35 -0.44
N LEU A 178 10.28 10.15 -0.04
CA LEU A 178 9.35 9.28 -0.75
C LEU A 178 9.11 9.79 -2.17
N ARG A 179 8.77 11.07 -2.32
CA ARG A 179 8.55 11.70 -3.62
C ARG A 179 9.80 11.60 -4.50
N GLU A 180 10.97 11.97 -3.99
CA GLU A 180 12.24 11.90 -4.72
C GLU A 180 12.56 10.47 -5.19
N ALA A 181 12.30 9.45 -4.35
CA ALA A 181 12.49 8.06 -4.73
C ALA A 181 11.58 7.61 -5.87
N LEU A 182 10.32 8.06 -5.87
CA LEU A 182 9.35 7.74 -6.93
C LEU A 182 9.70 8.48 -8.24
N GLU A 183 10.08 9.76 -8.17
CA GLU A 183 10.53 10.55 -9.32
C GLU A 183 11.81 9.95 -9.93
N SER A 184 12.75 9.51 -9.10
CA SER A 184 13.98 8.84 -9.55
C SER A 184 13.72 7.49 -10.24
N ALA A 185 12.58 6.85 -9.92
CA ALA A 185 12.12 5.64 -10.60
C ALA A 185 11.33 5.94 -11.90
N GLY A 186 11.23 7.21 -12.31
CA GLY A 186 10.55 7.64 -13.53
C GLY A 186 9.07 7.97 -13.36
N LEU A 187 8.55 8.07 -12.13
CA LEU A 187 7.18 8.49 -11.90
C LEU A 187 7.04 10.01 -12.08
N THR A 188 6.17 10.44 -12.99
CA THR A 188 5.72 11.83 -13.05
C THR A 188 4.65 12.05 -11.99
N VAL A 189 4.99 12.80 -10.95
CA VAL A 189 4.10 13.09 -9.82
C VAL A 189 3.01 14.08 -10.25
N LEU A 190 1.75 13.68 -10.06
CA LEU A 190 0.56 14.51 -10.33
C LEU A 190 0.07 15.20 -9.06
N ARG A 191 0.21 14.51 -7.92
CA ARG A 191 -0.19 15.03 -6.60
C ARG A 191 0.74 14.50 -5.52
N ALA A 192 1.12 15.35 -4.58
CA ALA A 192 1.82 14.97 -3.38
C ALA A 192 1.30 15.78 -2.19
N GLU A 193 0.94 15.12 -1.09
CA GLU A 193 0.45 15.73 0.14
C GLU A 193 1.07 15.05 1.36
N VAL A 194 1.23 15.80 2.44
CA VAL A 194 1.51 15.24 3.77
C VAL A 194 0.20 15.18 4.55
N LEU A 195 -0.23 14.00 4.92
CA LEU A 195 -1.41 13.78 5.75
C LEU A 195 -0.97 13.72 7.22
N PRO A 196 -1.37 14.70 8.06
CA PRO A 196 -0.87 14.80 9.42
C PRO A 196 -1.40 13.68 10.32
N GLY A 197 -0.55 13.21 11.24
CA GLY A 197 -0.85 12.17 12.22
C GLY A 197 0.32 11.95 13.15
N ALA A 198 0.19 11.04 14.14
CA ALA A 198 1.28 10.66 15.04
C ALA A 198 2.50 10.14 14.22
N ILE A 199 2.24 9.33 13.22
CA ILE A 199 3.16 9.05 12.12
C ILE A 199 2.47 9.57 10.86
N PRO A 200 2.94 10.67 10.23
CA PRO A 200 2.34 11.21 9.03
C PRO A 200 2.38 10.23 7.86
N ILE A 201 1.44 10.37 6.92
CA ILE A 201 1.47 9.66 5.65
C ILE A 201 1.85 10.64 4.55
N GLY A 202 2.93 10.34 3.82
CA GLY A 202 3.23 10.94 2.53
C GLY A 202 2.32 10.28 1.49
N TYR A 203 1.37 11.04 0.94
CA TYR A 203 0.52 10.62 -0.15
C TYR A 203 1.12 11.11 -1.47
N VAL A 204 1.42 10.19 -2.35
CA VAL A 204 1.93 10.50 -3.70
C VAL A 204 1.11 9.73 -4.72
N GLU A 205 0.68 10.40 -5.78
CA GLU A 205 0.09 9.79 -6.96
C GLU A 205 0.73 10.33 -8.23
N GLY A 206 0.87 9.48 -9.23
CA GLY A 206 1.54 9.84 -10.47
C GLY A 206 1.38 8.80 -11.56
N ARG A 207 2.10 8.99 -12.66
CA ARG A 207 2.10 8.10 -13.82
C ARG A 207 3.51 7.85 -14.30
N PHE A 208 3.80 6.64 -14.75
CA PHE A 208 4.99 6.41 -15.55
C PHE A 208 4.71 6.89 -16.98
N LEU A 209 5.57 7.75 -17.49
CA LEU A 209 5.51 8.14 -18.90
C LEU A 209 5.91 6.93 -19.77
N ALA A 210 5.25 6.79 -20.91
CA ALA A 210 5.50 5.73 -21.87
C ALA A 210 6.89 5.87 -22.51
#